data_2f9f4f9c045d08f236988aed15670548
#
_entry.id   2f9f4f9c045d08f236988aed15670548
#
_cell.length_a   1.000
_cell.length_b   1.000
_cell.length_c   1.000
_cell.angle_alpha   90.00
_cell.angle_beta   90.00
_cell.angle_gamma   90.00
#
_symmetry.space_group_name_H-M   'P 1'
#
loop_
_entity.id
_entity.type
_entity.pdbx_description
1 polymer ?
#
loop_
_entity_poly.entity_id
_entity_poly.type
_entity_poly.pdbx_seq_one_letter_code
_entity_poly.pdbx_strand_id
1 'polypeptide(L)'
;MSEKMIKRTDEIIAELVREKVEFQKAYNYYHGERDEEQFKYLEENFGIGSPTSVKMTPMVKKHIDALIGEYLGTPILPKVSCKDSETISAITREKSLAIAKGVTQFLKDHLNTTLLQFLDGKDTTDKAIKQQIDKIKEDIDQNFISKFEIAAQNVIQYVMQSRQTDMITKLRQLLLDLLITGYTFFKVKESSSGTNIQIEVLDPLNTFIDRNPESPYIKDSYKVVVRRWLSRQQILNRYGKDLTRDDVKNLKETWSDDFGEGTIYGYTYASTVQPMYSNSPGHPIDENGMQKLIPVYEVEWLETDKDFVMQRYSSVRIGGDIYIINGKDKNVVRSKDNPNYASLTVNGVYFTNRTSKPYSLMLACADLQDKYDLLIYYRDVLIANSGVKGQVMDFSLIPANLGVNWPERVKKWMAYRKAGTMMIDTTQEGRNEQGAGQFNTMFSGYDDTLPAQAIQAIQLAIDSVEATTSSITGVFRERLNGIQQRDAVTNIQQGVANSFIITKPIYQQMDLVSCEVISDCLNQAKRTWKKGLTGILVLGDHQQKIFTALPEDFTFTDYDIHVVSSTQIM
;
A
#
# COMPACT_ATOMS: atom_id res chain seq x y z
N MET A 1 -4.03 4.80 -40.80
CA MET A 1 -3.20 4.54 -39.62
C MET A 1 -4.01 4.77 -38.34
N SER A 2 -4.78 5.83 -38.27
CA SER A 2 -5.67 6.17 -37.15
C SER A 2 -6.70 5.07 -36.80
N GLU A 3 -7.47 4.58 -37.77
CA GLU A 3 -8.48 3.54 -37.52
C GLU A 3 -7.89 2.22 -36.98
N LYS A 4 -6.73 1.80 -37.47
CA LYS A 4 -6.05 0.61 -36.93
C LYS A 4 -5.66 0.78 -35.45
N MET A 5 -5.25 1.97 -35.08
CA MET A 5 -4.88 2.26 -33.70
C MET A 5 -6.10 2.39 -32.78
N ILE A 6 -7.20 2.97 -33.26
CA ILE A 6 -8.47 3.00 -32.54
C ILE A 6 -8.93 1.58 -32.24
N LYS A 7 -9.01 0.75 -33.28
CA LYS A 7 -9.40 -0.66 -33.13
C LYS A 7 -8.51 -1.41 -32.14
N ARG A 8 -7.19 -1.19 -32.23
CA ARG A 8 -6.23 -1.80 -31.30
C ARG A 8 -6.43 -1.35 -29.86
N THR A 9 -6.74 -0.07 -29.64
CA THR A 9 -7.07 0.49 -28.33
C THR A 9 -8.29 -0.19 -27.73
N ASP A 10 -9.36 -0.35 -28.53
CA ASP A 10 -10.59 -0.98 -28.07
C ASP A 10 -10.40 -2.47 -27.78
N GLU A 11 -9.63 -3.18 -28.61
CA GLU A 11 -9.26 -4.58 -28.37
C GLU A 11 -8.53 -4.74 -27.03
N ILE A 12 -7.55 -3.89 -26.74
CA ILE A 12 -6.79 -3.94 -25.50
C ILE A 12 -7.67 -3.63 -24.29
N ILE A 13 -8.55 -2.62 -24.39
CA ILE A 13 -9.50 -2.29 -23.34
C ILE A 13 -10.44 -3.47 -23.08
N ALA A 14 -11.02 -4.06 -24.12
CA ALA A 14 -11.92 -5.21 -23.99
C ALA A 14 -11.23 -6.45 -23.42
N GLU A 15 -9.95 -6.64 -23.72
CA GLU A 15 -9.15 -7.77 -23.24
C GLU A 15 -8.79 -7.62 -21.74
N LEU A 16 -8.37 -6.43 -21.32
CA LEU A 16 -7.75 -6.23 -20.00
C LEU A 16 -8.70 -5.69 -18.93
N VAL A 17 -9.65 -4.83 -19.31
CA VAL A 17 -10.50 -4.16 -18.33
C VAL A 17 -11.55 -5.12 -17.79
N ARG A 18 -11.35 -5.55 -16.55
CA ARG A 18 -12.26 -6.41 -15.80
C ARG A 18 -12.43 -5.86 -14.40
N GLU A 19 -13.59 -6.08 -13.81
CA GLU A 19 -13.80 -5.70 -12.42
C GLU A 19 -12.95 -6.55 -11.49
N LYS A 20 -12.31 -5.90 -10.53
CA LYS A 20 -11.42 -6.52 -9.55
C LYS A 20 -12.13 -6.65 -8.20
N VAL A 21 -13.20 -7.44 -8.16
CA VAL A 21 -14.04 -7.63 -6.97
C VAL A 21 -13.24 -8.06 -5.74
N GLU A 22 -12.25 -8.94 -5.91
CA GLU A 22 -11.40 -9.37 -4.79
C GLU A 22 -10.58 -8.21 -4.21
N PHE A 23 -10.04 -7.33 -5.05
CA PHE A 23 -9.29 -6.16 -4.57
C PHE A 23 -10.23 -5.15 -3.91
N GLN A 24 -11.44 -4.97 -4.47
CA GLN A 24 -12.49 -4.19 -3.86
C GLN A 24 -12.78 -4.68 -2.43
N LYS A 25 -13.00 -5.99 -2.29
CA LYS A 25 -13.22 -6.62 -0.99
C LYS A 25 -12.05 -6.38 -0.03
N ALA A 26 -10.81 -6.49 -0.50
CA ALA A 26 -9.62 -6.27 0.34
C ALA A 26 -9.54 -4.85 0.90
N TYR A 27 -9.83 -3.85 0.08
CA TYR A 27 -9.87 -2.46 0.54
C TYR A 27 -11.05 -2.18 1.47
N ASN A 28 -12.24 -2.74 1.20
CA ASN A 28 -13.39 -2.62 2.09
C ASN A 28 -13.04 -3.14 3.49
N TYR A 29 -12.40 -4.30 3.57
CA TYR A 29 -11.95 -4.87 4.84
C TYR A 29 -10.93 -3.98 5.55
N TYR A 30 -10.00 -3.36 4.81
CA TYR A 30 -9.06 -2.42 5.42
C TYR A 30 -9.76 -1.17 5.96
N HIS A 31 -10.79 -0.66 5.28
CA HIS A 31 -11.58 0.48 5.73
C HIS A 31 -12.59 0.14 6.84
N GLY A 32 -12.77 -1.13 7.14
CA GLY A 32 -13.74 -1.58 8.12
C GLY A 32 -15.16 -1.65 7.55
N GLU A 33 -15.26 -1.74 6.23
CA GLU A 33 -16.50 -1.89 5.50
C GLU A 33 -16.69 -3.35 5.09
N ARG A 34 -17.88 -3.85 5.24
CA ARG A 34 -18.25 -5.22 4.89
C ARG A 34 -19.62 -5.21 4.19
N ASP A 35 -19.85 -6.21 3.37
CA ASP A 35 -21.16 -6.47 2.80
C ASP A 35 -22.17 -6.71 3.93
N GLU A 36 -23.30 -6.01 3.88
CA GLU A 36 -24.36 -6.10 4.92
C GLU A 36 -24.88 -7.53 5.10
N GLU A 37 -24.83 -8.33 4.05
CA GLU A 37 -25.30 -9.71 4.05
C GLU A 37 -24.20 -10.76 4.27
N GLN A 38 -23.01 -10.38 4.73
CA GLN A 38 -21.87 -11.29 4.88
C GLN A 38 -22.18 -12.55 5.69
N PHE A 39 -23.03 -12.45 6.69
CA PHE A 39 -23.41 -13.56 7.57
C PHE A 39 -24.80 -14.12 7.31
N LYS A 40 -25.40 -13.83 6.16
CA LYS A 40 -26.72 -14.34 5.77
C LYS A 40 -26.79 -15.87 5.80
N TYR A 41 -25.69 -16.55 5.50
CA TYR A 41 -25.58 -18.00 5.59
C TYR A 41 -25.86 -18.55 7.01
N LEU A 42 -25.64 -17.74 8.07
CA LEU A 42 -25.95 -18.14 9.43
C LEU A 42 -27.49 -18.18 9.65
N GLU A 43 -28.21 -17.20 9.10
CA GLU A 43 -29.65 -17.20 9.15
C GLU A 43 -30.25 -18.37 8.36
N GLU A 44 -29.71 -18.65 7.17
CA GLU A 44 -30.14 -19.75 6.31
C GLU A 44 -29.92 -21.14 6.96
N ASN A 45 -28.79 -21.31 7.67
CA ASN A 45 -28.42 -22.60 8.25
C ASN A 45 -28.89 -22.78 9.71
N PHE A 46 -28.99 -21.72 10.50
CA PHE A 46 -29.26 -21.78 11.94
C PHE A 46 -30.58 -21.14 12.36
N GLY A 47 -31.29 -20.50 11.43
CA GLY A 47 -32.63 -19.99 11.60
C GLY A 47 -32.73 -18.53 12.04
N ILE A 48 -33.97 -18.11 12.29
CA ILE A 48 -34.34 -16.74 12.62
C ILE A 48 -33.63 -16.29 13.90
N GLY A 49 -32.98 -15.15 13.87
CA GLY A 49 -32.25 -14.54 15.00
C GLY A 49 -30.74 -14.66 14.94
N SER A 50 -30.20 -15.33 13.92
CA SER A 50 -28.78 -15.27 13.63
C SER A 50 -28.40 -13.90 13.03
N PRO A 51 -27.22 -13.35 13.32
CA PRO A 51 -26.83 -12.05 12.77
C PRO A 51 -26.59 -12.15 11.28
N THR A 52 -27.26 -11.33 10.48
CA THR A 52 -26.99 -11.19 9.04
C THR A 52 -25.85 -10.20 8.77
N SER A 53 -25.73 -9.18 9.63
CA SER A 53 -24.63 -8.22 9.61
C SER A 53 -24.05 -8.03 11.01
N VAL A 54 -22.73 -7.83 11.08
CA VAL A 54 -22.00 -7.60 12.33
C VAL A 54 -21.05 -6.41 12.10
N LYS A 55 -21.00 -5.48 13.06
CA LYS A 55 -20.08 -4.35 13.00
C LYS A 55 -18.64 -4.84 12.95
N MET A 56 -17.88 -4.36 11.99
CA MET A 56 -16.48 -4.72 11.84
C MET A 56 -15.59 -4.01 12.86
N THR A 57 -14.73 -4.77 13.50
CA THR A 57 -13.64 -4.27 14.36
C THR A 57 -12.32 -4.55 13.65
N PRO A 58 -11.69 -3.58 12.99
CA PRO A 58 -10.61 -3.80 12.03
C PRO A 58 -9.30 -4.23 12.72
N MET A 59 -9.19 -5.52 13.07
CA MET A 59 -8.01 -6.13 13.68
C MET A 59 -6.82 -6.16 12.71
N VAL A 60 -7.05 -6.63 11.48
CA VAL A 60 -5.98 -6.79 10.47
C VAL A 60 -5.40 -5.44 10.05
N LYS A 61 -6.21 -4.38 10.00
CA LYS A 61 -5.75 -3.01 9.73
C LYS A 61 -4.64 -2.59 10.68
N LYS A 62 -4.77 -2.88 11.97
CA LYS A 62 -3.75 -2.56 12.98
C LYS A 62 -2.39 -3.18 12.65
N HIS A 63 -2.39 -4.42 12.15
CA HIS A 63 -1.18 -5.12 11.73
C HIS A 63 -0.57 -4.47 10.47
N ILE A 64 -1.38 -4.14 9.48
CA ILE A 64 -0.94 -3.46 8.26
C ILE A 64 -0.34 -2.09 8.59
N ASP A 65 -1.02 -1.30 9.41
CA ASP A 65 -0.54 0.03 9.82
C ASP A 65 0.78 -0.05 10.60
N ALA A 66 0.97 -1.10 11.42
CA ALA A 66 2.23 -1.35 12.12
C ALA A 66 3.38 -1.64 11.14
N LEU A 67 3.17 -2.51 10.14
CA LEU A 67 4.17 -2.81 9.11
C LEU A 67 4.57 -1.58 8.30
N ILE A 68 3.60 -0.73 7.96
CA ILE A 68 3.84 0.53 7.26
C ILE A 68 4.66 1.47 8.14
N GLY A 69 4.30 1.60 9.43
CA GLY A 69 5.00 2.45 10.37
C GLY A 69 6.45 2.03 10.58
N GLU A 70 6.73 0.74 10.68
CA GLU A 70 8.08 0.20 10.80
C GLU A 70 8.93 0.48 9.56
N TYR A 71 8.40 0.20 8.36
CA TYR A 71 9.14 0.46 7.12
C TYR A 71 9.50 1.93 6.96
N LEU A 72 8.57 2.83 7.24
CA LEU A 72 8.80 4.28 7.14
C LEU A 72 9.67 4.84 8.26
N GLY A 73 9.75 4.16 9.40
CA GLY A 73 10.64 4.51 10.50
C GLY A 73 12.12 4.26 10.17
N THR A 74 12.41 3.50 9.11
CA THR A 74 13.77 3.21 8.68
C THR A 74 14.17 4.14 7.54
N PRO A 75 15.36 4.80 7.60
CA PRO A 75 15.80 5.66 6.51
C PRO A 75 16.11 4.85 5.25
N ILE A 76 15.58 5.31 4.13
CA ILE A 76 15.90 4.75 2.81
C ILE A 76 17.18 5.39 2.32
N LEU A 77 18.25 4.59 2.24
CA LEU A 77 19.57 5.05 1.81
C LEU A 77 19.89 4.46 0.43
N PRO A 78 19.58 5.17 -0.66
CA PRO A 78 19.93 4.72 -1.99
C PRO A 78 21.44 4.83 -2.22
N LYS A 79 22.04 3.78 -2.75
CA LYS A 79 23.40 3.77 -3.29
C LYS A 79 23.33 3.64 -4.80
N VAL A 80 24.12 4.42 -5.47
CA VAL A 80 24.18 4.46 -6.94
C VAL A 80 25.50 3.88 -7.40
N SER A 81 25.45 3.01 -8.40
CA SER A 81 26.62 2.50 -9.11
C SER A 81 26.43 2.69 -10.62
N CYS A 82 27.50 2.92 -11.34
CA CYS A 82 27.46 3.01 -12.80
C CYS A 82 27.43 1.60 -13.40
N LYS A 83 26.59 1.40 -14.43
CA LYS A 83 26.38 0.11 -15.07
C LYS A 83 27.03 -0.01 -16.44
N ASP A 84 27.13 1.07 -17.19
CA ASP A 84 27.61 1.04 -18.57
C ASP A 84 29.14 0.89 -18.66
N SER A 85 29.60 0.08 -19.61
CA SER A 85 31.00 -0.29 -19.78
C SER A 85 31.92 0.90 -20.10
N GLU A 86 31.40 1.90 -20.83
CA GLU A 86 32.15 3.12 -21.17
C GLU A 86 32.47 3.95 -19.91
N THR A 87 31.43 4.17 -19.08
CA THR A 87 31.59 4.92 -17.82
C THR A 87 32.43 4.14 -16.83
N ILE A 88 32.28 2.81 -16.73
CA ILE A 88 33.12 1.96 -15.88
C ILE A 88 34.61 2.08 -16.32
N SER A 89 34.89 2.10 -17.62
CA SER A 89 36.24 2.29 -18.14
C SER A 89 36.78 3.67 -17.79
N ALA A 90 35.98 4.73 -17.90
CA ALA A 90 36.34 6.09 -17.49
C ALA A 90 36.62 6.17 -15.98
N ILE A 91 35.76 5.56 -15.14
CA ILE A 91 35.93 5.46 -13.70
C ILE A 91 37.23 4.74 -13.34
N THR A 92 37.51 3.61 -13.99
CA THR A 92 38.73 2.84 -13.77
C THR A 92 39.98 3.68 -14.09
N ARG A 93 39.92 4.48 -15.15
CA ARG A 93 40.98 5.41 -15.50
C ARG A 93 41.16 6.54 -14.48
N GLU A 94 40.03 7.15 -14.04
CA GLU A 94 40.07 8.18 -12.99
C GLU A 94 40.59 7.63 -11.66
N LYS A 95 40.20 6.41 -11.28
CA LYS A 95 40.68 5.71 -10.10
C LYS A 95 42.17 5.44 -10.17
N SER A 96 42.66 4.96 -11.31
CA SER A 96 44.09 4.73 -11.55
C SER A 96 44.91 6.04 -11.45
N LEU A 97 44.35 7.14 -11.95
CA LEU A 97 44.95 8.47 -11.81
C LEU A 97 44.96 8.97 -10.37
N ALA A 98 43.90 8.70 -9.62
CA ALA A 98 43.81 9.05 -8.19
C ALA A 98 44.86 8.27 -7.38
N ILE A 99 45.02 6.96 -7.63
CA ILE A 99 46.04 6.11 -7.03
C ILE A 99 47.43 6.65 -7.37
N ALA A 100 47.70 6.93 -8.64
CA ALA A 100 48.97 7.48 -9.08
C ALA A 100 49.31 8.83 -8.40
N LYS A 101 48.30 9.72 -8.27
CA LYS A 101 48.47 10.99 -7.56
C LYS A 101 48.72 10.78 -6.06
N GLY A 102 47.97 9.90 -5.40
CA GLY A 102 48.13 9.57 -3.98
C GLY A 102 49.52 8.99 -3.69
N VAL A 103 49.96 8.03 -4.51
CA VAL A 103 51.30 7.43 -4.39
C VAL A 103 52.38 8.48 -4.68
N THR A 104 52.21 9.32 -5.71
CA THR A 104 53.17 10.38 -6.04
C THR A 104 53.30 11.42 -4.93
N GLN A 105 52.18 11.82 -4.32
CA GLN A 105 52.15 12.73 -3.18
C GLN A 105 52.89 12.13 -1.98
N PHE A 106 52.54 10.88 -1.64
CA PHE A 106 53.22 10.14 -0.59
C PHE A 106 54.73 10.05 -0.79
N LEU A 107 55.16 9.69 -2.03
CA LEU A 107 56.59 9.62 -2.35
C LEU A 107 57.28 10.97 -2.25
N LYS A 108 56.65 12.07 -2.66
CA LYS A 108 57.19 13.43 -2.49
C LYS A 108 57.35 13.79 -1.03
N ASP A 109 56.33 13.52 -0.21
CA ASP A 109 56.36 13.82 1.21
C ASP A 109 57.40 12.95 1.94
N HIS A 110 57.54 11.69 1.50
CA HIS A 110 58.50 10.76 2.06
C HIS A 110 59.95 11.08 1.63
N LEU A 111 60.15 11.47 0.36
CA LEU A 111 61.46 11.94 -0.12
C LEU A 111 61.97 13.15 0.67
N ASN A 112 61.10 14.10 0.98
CA ASN A 112 61.43 15.25 1.81
C ASN A 112 61.77 14.82 3.25
N THR A 113 61.08 13.84 3.82
CA THR A 113 61.34 13.31 5.16
C THR A 113 62.60 12.42 5.19
N THR A 114 62.80 11.61 4.14
CA THR A 114 63.96 10.69 4.02
C THR A 114 65.25 11.45 3.79
N LEU A 115 65.22 12.56 3.05
CA LEU A 115 66.39 13.47 2.92
C LEU A 115 66.83 14.03 4.28
N LEU A 116 65.84 14.37 5.16
CA LEU A 116 66.12 14.82 6.53
C LEU A 116 66.62 13.67 7.41
N GLN A 117 66.06 12.45 7.25
CA GLN A 117 66.45 11.24 8.01
C GLN A 117 67.78 10.63 7.53
N PHE A 118 68.12 10.77 6.22
CA PHE A 118 69.42 10.35 5.69
C PHE A 118 70.55 11.16 6.29
N LEU A 119 70.29 12.43 6.60
CA LEU A 119 71.20 13.26 7.36
C LEU A 119 71.35 12.82 8.83
N ASP A 120 70.35 12.08 9.38
CA ASP A 120 70.30 11.54 10.73
C ASP A 120 70.72 10.07 10.86
N GLY A 121 71.09 9.36 9.77
CA GLY A 121 71.66 8.01 9.77
C GLY A 121 70.71 6.89 10.13
N LYS A 122 69.41 7.01 9.88
CA LYS A 122 68.40 5.94 10.10
C LYS A 122 67.97 5.30 8.78
N ASP A 123 68.24 3.99 8.62
CA ASP A 123 67.77 3.18 7.48
C ASP A 123 66.26 3.00 7.49
N THR A 124 65.58 3.54 6.52
CA THR A 124 64.16 3.28 6.27
C THR A 124 63.98 2.05 5.38
N THR A 125 63.34 1.02 5.90
CA THR A 125 63.21 -0.28 5.24
C THR A 125 62.22 -0.22 4.08
N ASP A 126 62.60 -0.62 2.85
CA ASP A 126 61.75 -0.74 1.64
C ASP A 126 60.40 -1.45 1.85
N LYS A 127 60.35 -2.33 2.82
CA LYS A 127 59.12 -3.03 3.22
C LYS A 127 58.06 -2.12 3.82
N ALA A 128 58.44 -1.12 4.62
CA ALA A 128 57.49 -0.18 5.25
C ALA A 128 56.89 0.76 4.20
N ILE A 129 57.66 1.18 3.19
CA ILE A 129 57.21 2.01 2.08
C ILE A 129 56.18 1.23 1.23
N LYS A 130 56.49 -0.04 0.88
CA LYS A 130 55.54 -0.90 0.15
C LYS A 130 54.22 -1.10 0.91
N GLN A 131 54.27 -1.38 2.20
CA GLN A 131 53.08 -1.55 3.01
C GLN A 131 52.21 -0.28 3.09
N GLN A 132 52.82 0.90 3.10
CA GLN A 132 52.06 2.15 3.09
C GLN A 132 51.48 2.48 1.70
N ILE A 133 52.21 2.19 0.62
CA ILE A 133 51.68 2.28 -0.75
C ILE A 133 50.49 1.34 -0.94
N ASP A 134 50.60 0.12 -0.45
CA ASP A 134 49.49 -0.85 -0.56
C ASP A 134 48.28 -0.42 0.29
N LYS A 135 48.47 0.14 1.49
CA LYS A 135 47.39 0.76 2.28
C LYS A 135 46.74 1.94 1.56
N ILE A 136 47.52 2.81 0.91
CA ILE A 136 46.96 3.94 0.14
C ILE A 136 46.13 3.42 -1.03
N LYS A 137 46.62 2.36 -1.71
CA LYS A 137 45.84 1.71 -2.78
C LYS A 137 44.54 1.13 -2.26
N GLU A 138 44.59 0.35 -1.16
CA GLU A 138 43.41 -0.24 -0.54
C GLU A 138 42.42 0.84 -0.08
N ASP A 139 42.89 1.92 0.52
CA ASP A 139 42.05 3.01 1.00
C ASP A 139 41.36 3.74 -0.16
N ILE A 140 42.08 4.01 -1.24
CA ILE A 140 41.50 4.58 -2.45
C ILE A 140 40.56 3.57 -3.11
N ASP A 141 40.90 2.28 -3.14
CA ASP A 141 40.05 1.22 -3.71
C ASP A 141 38.73 1.08 -2.99
N GLN A 142 38.71 1.25 -1.68
CA GLN A 142 37.51 1.14 -0.86
C GLN A 142 36.65 2.43 -0.83
N ASN A 143 37.31 3.60 -0.86
CA ASN A 143 36.65 4.89 -0.64
C ASN A 143 36.50 5.74 -1.90
N PHE A 144 36.95 5.25 -3.08
CA PHE A 144 36.82 6.00 -4.32
C PHE A 144 35.37 6.09 -4.78
N ILE A 145 34.85 7.29 -4.87
CA ILE A 145 33.53 7.60 -5.42
C ILE A 145 33.73 8.44 -6.68
N SER A 146 33.18 7.98 -7.79
CA SER A 146 33.32 8.69 -9.07
C SER A 146 32.47 9.96 -9.11
N LYS A 147 32.88 10.93 -9.93
CA LYS A 147 32.11 12.15 -10.17
C LYS A 147 30.69 11.85 -10.71
N PHE A 148 30.55 10.79 -11.51
CA PHE A 148 29.28 10.33 -12.07
C PHE A 148 28.34 9.85 -10.97
N GLU A 149 28.85 9.06 -10.02
CA GLU A 149 28.08 8.56 -8.88
C GLU A 149 27.71 9.68 -7.92
N ILE A 150 28.64 10.63 -7.66
CA ILE A 150 28.37 11.81 -6.83
C ILE A 150 27.27 12.67 -7.44
N ALA A 151 27.31 12.91 -8.76
CA ALA A 151 26.30 13.69 -9.45
C ALA A 151 24.92 13.02 -9.33
N ALA A 152 24.82 11.73 -9.62
CA ALA A 152 23.59 10.98 -9.52
C ALA A 152 23.06 10.91 -8.07
N GLN A 153 23.93 10.70 -7.09
CA GLN A 153 23.56 10.66 -5.67
C GLN A 153 23.01 12.01 -5.19
N ASN A 154 23.61 13.12 -5.58
CA ASN A 154 23.13 14.46 -5.25
C ASN A 154 21.74 14.73 -5.90
N VAL A 155 21.55 14.31 -7.16
CA VAL A 155 20.26 14.44 -7.84
C VAL A 155 19.18 13.62 -7.16
N ILE A 156 19.47 12.37 -6.77
CA ILE A 156 18.51 11.52 -6.04
C ILE A 156 18.15 12.16 -4.70
N GLN A 157 19.13 12.62 -3.93
CA GLN A 157 18.86 13.30 -2.66
C GLN A 157 18.00 14.55 -2.84
N TYR A 158 18.27 15.34 -3.89
CA TYR A 158 17.46 16.50 -4.22
C TYR A 158 16.01 16.12 -4.54
N VAL A 159 15.80 15.07 -5.35
CA VAL A 159 14.47 14.57 -5.69
C VAL A 159 13.75 14.05 -4.44
N MET A 160 14.44 13.32 -3.56
CA MET A 160 13.86 12.79 -2.31
C MET A 160 13.47 13.90 -1.33
N GLN A 161 14.22 15.01 -1.28
CA GLN A 161 13.92 16.14 -0.40
C GLN A 161 12.86 17.08 -0.97
N SER A 162 12.55 16.95 -2.27
CA SER A 162 11.57 17.84 -2.94
C SER A 162 10.16 17.58 -2.45
N ARG A 163 9.47 18.62 -1.97
CA ARG A 163 8.05 18.59 -1.61
C ARG A 163 7.13 18.25 -2.78
N GLN A 164 7.54 18.57 -4.00
CA GLN A 164 6.72 18.29 -5.19
C GLN A 164 6.74 16.80 -5.55
N THR A 165 7.83 16.12 -5.25
CA THR A 165 7.95 14.68 -5.46
C THR A 165 7.23 13.92 -4.34
N ASP A 166 7.31 14.42 -3.09
CA ASP A 166 6.68 13.85 -1.89
C ASP A 166 6.89 12.32 -1.78
N MET A 167 8.14 11.90 -1.94
CA MET A 167 8.49 10.49 -2.10
C MET A 167 8.03 9.64 -0.92
N ILE A 168 8.17 10.12 0.31
CA ILE A 168 7.81 9.35 1.51
C ILE A 168 6.33 9.01 1.53
N THR A 169 5.46 10.00 1.25
CA THR A 169 4.00 9.76 1.20
C THR A 169 3.64 8.80 0.05
N LYS A 170 4.34 8.91 -1.10
CA LYS A 170 4.10 8.03 -2.24
C LYS A 170 4.54 6.59 -1.95
N LEU A 171 5.69 6.39 -1.31
CA LEU A 171 6.15 5.06 -0.89
C LEU A 171 5.22 4.44 0.16
N ARG A 172 4.66 5.26 1.07
CA ARG A 172 3.63 4.80 2.00
C ARG A 172 2.39 4.28 1.27
N GLN A 173 1.90 5.01 0.27
CA GLN A 173 0.75 4.59 -0.54
C GLN A 173 1.05 3.28 -1.28
N LEU A 174 2.24 3.16 -1.89
CA LEU A 174 2.65 1.95 -2.60
C LEU A 174 2.75 0.74 -1.66
N LEU A 175 3.30 0.92 -0.44
CA LEU A 175 3.36 -0.16 0.54
C LEU A 175 1.96 -0.58 1.00
N LEU A 176 1.06 0.38 1.21
CA LEU A 176 -0.33 0.09 1.54
C LEU A 176 -1.00 -0.75 0.44
N ASP A 177 -0.86 -0.34 -0.82
CA ASP A 177 -1.41 -1.05 -1.97
C ASP A 177 -0.80 -2.46 -2.11
N LEU A 178 0.50 -2.61 -1.86
CA LEU A 178 1.19 -3.90 -1.86
C LEU A 178 0.62 -4.85 -0.80
N LEU A 179 0.37 -4.37 0.41
CA LEU A 179 -0.16 -5.18 1.52
C LEU A 179 -1.63 -5.55 1.29
N ILE A 180 -2.41 -4.64 0.72
CA ILE A 180 -3.86 -4.86 0.50
C ILE A 180 -4.11 -5.71 -0.75
N THR A 181 -3.45 -5.43 -1.88
CA THR A 181 -3.75 -6.06 -3.17
C THR A 181 -2.67 -7.00 -3.68
N GLY A 182 -1.45 -6.88 -3.17
CA GLY A 182 -0.28 -7.54 -3.72
C GLY A 182 0.30 -6.88 -4.97
N TYR A 183 -0.19 -5.70 -5.36
CA TYR A 183 0.30 -4.92 -6.50
C TYR A 183 0.70 -3.52 -6.09
N THR A 184 1.73 -3.00 -6.77
CA THR A 184 2.08 -1.58 -6.74
C THR A 184 2.09 -1.05 -8.16
N PHE A 185 1.51 0.12 -8.38
CA PHE A 185 1.53 0.79 -9.67
C PHE A 185 1.91 2.25 -9.49
N PHE A 186 2.91 2.69 -10.23
CA PHE A 186 3.31 4.09 -10.25
C PHE A 186 3.78 4.50 -11.64
N LYS A 187 3.76 5.81 -11.87
CA LYS A 187 4.28 6.45 -13.08
C LYS A 187 5.05 7.68 -12.67
N VAL A 188 6.27 7.80 -13.17
CA VAL A 188 7.08 9.00 -12.99
C VAL A 188 6.94 9.89 -14.20
N LYS A 189 6.61 11.14 -13.98
CA LYS A 189 6.40 12.14 -15.03
C LYS A 189 7.03 13.47 -14.68
N GLU A 190 7.18 14.30 -15.70
CA GLU A 190 7.53 15.69 -15.51
C GLU A 190 6.35 16.46 -14.90
N SER A 191 6.65 17.38 -13.99
CA SER A 191 5.63 18.27 -13.41
C SER A 191 5.01 19.15 -14.50
N SER A 192 3.78 19.58 -14.29
CA SER A 192 3.08 20.50 -15.21
C SER A 192 3.84 21.81 -15.48
N SER A 193 4.74 22.21 -14.58
CA SER A 193 5.63 23.36 -14.76
C SER A 193 6.88 23.06 -15.62
N GLY A 194 7.14 21.81 -15.95
CA GLY A 194 8.34 21.40 -16.71
C GLY A 194 9.66 21.52 -15.93
N THR A 195 9.61 21.82 -14.64
CA THR A 195 10.80 22.13 -13.84
C THR A 195 11.18 21.02 -12.86
N ASN A 196 10.26 20.14 -12.53
CA ASN A 196 10.44 19.11 -11.50
C ASN A 196 9.86 17.76 -11.90
N ILE A 197 10.13 16.76 -11.08
CA ILE A 197 9.67 15.37 -11.23
C ILE A 197 8.50 15.13 -10.30
N GLN A 198 7.49 14.43 -10.78
CA GLN A 198 6.32 14.03 -10.01
C GLN A 198 6.14 12.52 -10.08
N ILE A 199 5.94 11.89 -8.92
CA ILE A 199 5.55 10.50 -8.79
C ILE A 199 4.02 10.45 -8.69
N GLU A 200 3.39 9.71 -9.58
CA GLU A 200 1.96 9.43 -9.57
C GLU A 200 1.75 7.98 -9.16
N VAL A 201 1.14 7.74 -8.01
CA VAL A 201 0.69 6.41 -7.59
C VAL A 201 -0.62 6.13 -8.29
N LEU A 202 -0.72 4.98 -8.94
CA LEU A 202 -1.90 4.56 -9.68
C LEU A 202 -2.69 3.56 -8.84
N ASP A 203 -4.01 3.72 -8.87
CA ASP A 203 -4.92 2.85 -8.13
C ASP A 203 -4.90 1.42 -8.71
N PRO A 204 -4.63 0.39 -7.90
CA PRO A 204 -4.66 -1.00 -8.33
C PRO A 204 -6.02 -1.46 -8.87
N LEU A 205 -7.13 -0.87 -8.43
CA LEU A 205 -8.47 -1.18 -8.93
C LEU A 205 -8.68 -0.71 -10.37
N ASN A 206 -8.03 0.39 -10.72
CA ASN A 206 -8.21 1.07 -11.98
C ASN A 206 -7.02 0.92 -12.93
N THR A 207 -6.02 0.10 -12.59
CA THR A 207 -4.85 -0.19 -13.42
C THR A 207 -4.84 -1.65 -13.84
N PHE A 208 -4.90 -1.92 -15.13
CA PHE A 208 -5.00 -3.26 -15.72
C PHE A 208 -3.76 -3.55 -16.55
N ILE A 209 -3.17 -4.73 -16.39
CA ILE A 209 -1.94 -5.15 -17.06
C ILE A 209 -2.08 -6.53 -17.69
N ASP A 210 -1.34 -6.74 -18.78
CA ASP A 210 -1.04 -8.06 -19.31
C ASP A 210 0.24 -8.56 -18.61
N ARG A 211 0.04 -9.42 -17.61
CA ARG A 211 1.11 -9.86 -16.72
C ARG A 211 2.11 -10.77 -17.41
N ASN A 212 3.39 -10.49 -17.26
CA ASN A 212 4.43 -11.46 -17.57
C ASN A 212 4.64 -12.40 -16.34
N PRO A 213 4.30 -13.70 -16.44
CA PRO A 213 4.43 -14.62 -15.30
C PRO A 213 5.88 -14.89 -14.87
N GLU A 214 6.85 -14.57 -15.72
CA GLU A 214 8.28 -14.81 -15.45
C GLU A 214 8.97 -13.67 -14.70
N SER A 215 8.38 -12.46 -14.73
CA SER A 215 8.96 -11.27 -14.11
C SER A 215 8.03 -10.70 -13.04
N PRO A 216 8.55 -10.30 -11.87
CA PRO A 216 7.78 -9.60 -10.85
C PRO A 216 7.57 -8.11 -11.17
N TYR A 217 8.23 -7.60 -12.22
CA TYR A 217 8.20 -6.19 -12.59
C TYR A 217 7.09 -5.90 -13.60
N ILE A 218 6.34 -4.85 -13.35
CA ILE A 218 5.24 -4.42 -14.23
C ILE A 218 5.75 -3.85 -15.55
N LYS A 219 6.92 -3.21 -15.54
CA LYS A 219 7.56 -2.69 -16.75
C LYS A 219 7.84 -3.75 -17.84
N ASP A 220 7.91 -5.02 -17.44
CA ASP A 220 8.13 -6.15 -18.36
C ASP A 220 6.83 -6.68 -18.96
N SER A 221 5.69 -6.07 -18.66
CA SER A 221 4.41 -6.35 -19.30
C SER A 221 4.33 -5.72 -20.68
N TYR A 222 3.48 -6.27 -21.54
CA TYR A 222 3.35 -5.77 -22.94
C TYR A 222 2.25 -4.75 -23.12
N LYS A 223 1.24 -4.75 -22.23
CA LYS A 223 0.07 -3.88 -22.33
C LYS A 223 -0.33 -3.40 -20.95
N VAL A 224 -0.74 -2.13 -20.86
CA VAL A 224 -1.31 -1.55 -19.65
C VAL A 224 -2.46 -0.63 -20.02
N VAL A 225 -3.51 -0.66 -19.20
CA VAL A 225 -4.66 0.25 -19.28
C VAL A 225 -4.85 0.88 -17.91
N VAL A 226 -4.85 2.21 -17.85
CA VAL A 226 -5.18 2.97 -16.65
C VAL A 226 -6.53 3.64 -16.85
N ARG A 227 -7.53 3.21 -16.10
CA ARG A 227 -8.86 3.84 -16.09
C ARG A 227 -8.85 4.99 -15.10
N ARG A 228 -9.36 6.14 -15.52
CA ARG A 228 -9.54 7.31 -14.65
C ARG A 228 -10.98 7.80 -14.74
N TRP A 229 -11.51 8.18 -13.61
CA TRP A 229 -12.81 8.84 -13.54
C TRP A 229 -12.57 10.33 -13.39
N LEU A 230 -12.84 11.11 -14.44
CA LEU A 230 -12.52 12.52 -14.50
C LEU A 230 -13.78 13.35 -14.80
N SER A 231 -13.91 14.50 -14.15
CA SER A 231 -14.90 15.48 -14.54
C SER A 231 -14.54 16.12 -15.89
N ARG A 232 -15.53 16.70 -16.57
CA ARG A 232 -15.32 17.41 -17.83
C ARG A 232 -14.21 18.46 -17.73
N GLN A 233 -14.19 19.23 -16.63
CA GLN A 233 -13.17 20.25 -16.41
C GLN A 233 -11.76 19.65 -16.25
N GLN A 234 -11.64 18.54 -15.55
CA GLN A 234 -10.37 17.82 -15.41
C GLN A 234 -9.88 17.27 -16.74
N ILE A 235 -10.78 16.77 -17.59
CA ILE A 235 -10.45 16.31 -18.95
C ILE A 235 -9.93 17.47 -19.79
N LEU A 236 -10.61 18.62 -19.80
CA LEU A 236 -10.17 19.79 -20.54
C LEU A 236 -8.81 20.33 -20.03
N ASN A 237 -8.59 20.33 -18.74
CA ASN A 237 -7.31 20.74 -18.16
C ASN A 237 -6.15 19.79 -18.53
N ARG A 238 -6.43 18.48 -18.60
CA ARG A 238 -5.40 17.47 -18.83
C ARG A 238 -5.12 17.23 -20.32
N TYR A 239 -6.17 17.18 -21.13
CA TYR A 239 -6.12 16.81 -22.55
C TYR A 239 -6.56 17.91 -23.52
N GLY A 240 -6.94 19.07 -23.02
CA GLY A 240 -7.52 20.12 -23.87
C GLY A 240 -6.65 20.62 -25.01
N LYS A 241 -5.32 20.41 -24.94
CA LYS A 241 -4.39 20.73 -26.03
C LYS A 241 -4.47 19.75 -27.20
N ASP A 242 -4.89 18.51 -26.92
CA ASP A 242 -4.92 17.39 -27.86
C ASP A 242 -6.33 17.14 -28.39
N LEU A 243 -7.36 17.79 -27.82
CA LEU A 243 -8.76 17.69 -28.21
C LEU A 243 -9.09 18.65 -29.35
N THR A 244 -9.87 18.18 -30.32
CA THR A 244 -10.43 19.02 -31.37
C THR A 244 -11.63 19.83 -30.86
N ARG A 245 -12.05 20.86 -31.62
CA ARG A 245 -13.24 21.66 -31.26
C ARG A 245 -14.52 20.81 -31.25
N ASP A 246 -14.60 19.83 -32.13
CA ASP A 246 -15.75 18.93 -32.23
C ASP A 246 -15.77 17.95 -31.05
N ASP A 247 -14.61 17.46 -30.59
CA ASP A 247 -14.51 16.65 -29.38
C ASP A 247 -14.96 17.42 -28.13
N VAL A 248 -14.55 18.68 -28.01
CA VAL A 248 -14.98 19.53 -26.89
C VAL A 248 -16.49 19.78 -26.93
N LYS A 249 -17.07 19.93 -28.13
CA LYS A 249 -18.51 20.09 -28.30
C LYS A 249 -19.24 18.79 -27.95
N ASN A 250 -18.74 17.67 -28.42
CA ASN A 250 -19.26 16.34 -28.08
C ASN A 250 -19.21 16.05 -26.58
N LEU A 251 -18.12 16.40 -25.89
CA LEU A 251 -18.02 16.34 -24.43
C LEU A 251 -19.08 17.18 -23.72
N LYS A 252 -19.45 18.34 -24.27
CA LYS A 252 -20.49 19.20 -23.70
C LYS A 252 -21.88 18.66 -23.95
N GLU A 253 -22.15 18.14 -25.13
CA GLU A 253 -23.48 17.68 -25.55
C GLU A 253 -23.82 16.29 -25.01
N THR A 254 -22.88 15.36 -25.07
CA THR A 254 -23.09 13.96 -24.65
C THR A 254 -23.01 13.78 -23.13
N TRP A 255 -22.20 14.60 -22.45
CA TRP A 255 -21.94 14.52 -21.02
C TRP A 255 -22.40 15.76 -20.27
N SER A 256 -23.53 16.37 -20.70
CA SER A 256 -24.13 17.48 -19.99
C SER A 256 -24.62 17.06 -18.61
N ASP A 257 -24.61 18.00 -17.68
CA ASP A 257 -25.02 17.75 -16.29
C ASP A 257 -26.52 17.41 -16.14
N ASP A 258 -27.31 17.57 -17.25
CA ASP A 258 -28.75 17.37 -17.27
C ASP A 258 -29.23 15.92 -17.52
N PHE A 259 -28.33 14.97 -17.70
CA PHE A 259 -28.75 13.58 -17.87
C PHE A 259 -29.11 12.95 -16.54
N GLY A 260 -30.42 12.72 -16.34
CA GLY A 260 -30.95 11.80 -15.34
C GLY A 260 -30.34 10.40 -15.47
N GLU A 261 -30.61 9.54 -14.50
CA GLU A 261 -30.22 8.11 -14.48
C GLU A 261 -30.34 7.50 -15.88
N GLY A 262 -29.25 7.41 -16.62
CA GLY A 262 -29.25 6.98 -18.00
C GLY A 262 -28.03 6.13 -18.33
N THR A 263 -28.27 5.15 -19.15
CA THR A 263 -27.25 4.32 -19.77
C THR A 263 -26.38 5.17 -20.67
N ILE A 264 -25.13 5.36 -20.32
CA ILE A 264 -24.16 6.03 -21.17
C ILE A 264 -23.42 4.97 -21.95
N TYR A 265 -23.71 4.83 -23.25
CA TYR A 265 -23.07 3.89 -24.18
C TYR A 265 -23.00 2.44 -23.68
N GLY A 266 -24.12 1.89 -23.19
CA GLY A 266 -24.22 0.50 -22.74
C GLY A 266 -23.63 0.22 -21.35
N TYR A 267 -23.11 1.23 -20.66
CA TYR A 267 -22.68 1.10 -19.28
C TYR A 267 -23.78 1.62 -18.36
N THR A 268 -24.37 0.73 -17.59
CA THR A 268 -25.33 1.10 -16.54
C THR A 268 -24.55 1.79 -15.42
N TYR A 269 -24.77 3.08 -15.26
CA TYR A 269 -24.01 3.95 -14.35
C TYR A 269 -24.24 3.64 -12.86
N ALA A 270 -25.27 2.89 -12.54
CA ALA A 270 -25.81 2.90 -11.19
C ALA A 270 -25.33 1.78 -10.28
N SER A 271 -24.78 0.68 -10.77
CA SER A 271 -24.72 -0.46 -9.85
C SER A 271 -23.41 -1.21 -9.71
N THR A 272 -22.46 -1.01 -10.58
CA THR A 272 -21.34 -1.97 -10.64
C THR A 272 -19.96 -1.41 -10.38
N VAL A 273 -19.80 -0.11 -10.37
CA VAL A 273 -18.49 0.50 -10.10
C VAL A 273 -18.67 1.72 -9.20
N GLN A 274 -19.11 1.51 -7.99
CA GLN A 274 -18.79 2.49 -6.97
C GLN A 274 -17.28 2.40 -6.76
N PRO A 275 -16.51 3.45 -7.07
CA PRO A 275 -15.13 3.48 -6.62
C PRO A 275 -15.19 3.40 -5.11
N MET A 276 -14.35 2.56 -4.55
CA MET A 276 -14.25 2.24 -3.14
C MET A 276 -14.11 3.42 -2.20
N TYR A 277 -13.78 4.54 -2.74
CA TYR A 277 -13.54 5.76 -1.99
C TYR A 277 -14.75 6.67 -2.18
N SER A 278 -15.78 6.47 -1.37
CA SER A 278 -16.94 7.38 -1.32
C SER A 278 -16.56 8.83 -1.03
N ASN A 279 -15.37 9.05 -0.46
CA ASN A 279 -14.81 10.36 -0.14
C ASN A 279 -13.55 10.70 -0.94
N SER A 280 -13.21 9.96 -1.99
CA SER A 280 -12.04 10.26 -2.83
C SER A 280 -12.40 11.25 -3.93
N PRO A 281 -11.47 12.17 -4.30
CA PRO A 281 -11.65 13.08 -5.41
C PRO A 281 -11.60 12.36 -6.77
N GLY A 282 -12.46 11.45 -7.01
CA GLY A 282 -12.57 10.59 -8.18
C GLY A 282 -13.84 9.77 -8.14
N HIS A 283 -14.68 10.02 -7.16
CA HIS A 283 -15.98 9.37 -7.06
C HIS A 283 -16.86 9.77 -8.24
N PRO A 284 -17.50 8.84 -8.95
CA PRO A 284 -18.36 9.15 -10.10
C PRO A 284 -19.56 10.01 -9.77
N ILE A 285 -19.99 10.01 -8.52
CA ILE A 285 -21.13 10.81 -8.05
C ILE A 285 -20.70 11.40 -6.70
N ASP A 286 -20.80 12.74 -6.54
CA ASP A 286 -20.72 13.32 -5.21
C ASP A 286 -21.98 12.93 -4.41
N GLU A 287 -21.94 13.09 -3.09
CA GLU A 287 -23.07 12.73 -2.21
C GLU A 287 -24.38 13.44 -2.59
N ASN A 288 -24.31 14.48 -3.43
CA ASN A 288 -25.43 15.24 -3.93
C ASN A 288 -25.82 14.90 -5.37
N GLY A 289 -25.14 13.94 -6.02
CA GLY A 289 -25.44 13.52 -7.40
C GLY A 289 -25.11 14.55 -8.48
N MET A 290 -24.30 15.57 -8.17
CA MET A 290 -24.14 16.73 -9.05
C MET A 290 -23.00 16.64 -10.06
N GLN A 291 -21.99 15.79 -9.88
CA GLN A 291 -20.89 15.65 -10.84
C GLN A 291 -20.84 14.27 -11.49
N LYS A 292 -21.08 14.24 -12.80
CA LYS A 292 -20.89 13.02 -13.58
C LYS A 292 -19.42 12.90 -13.96
N LEU A 293 -18.80 11.78 -13.60
CA LEU A 293 -17.44 11.48 -13.99
C LEU A 293 -17.44 10.64 -15.27
N ILE A 294 -16.50 10.94 -16.13
CA ILE A 294 -16.33 10.32 -17.44
C ILE A 294 -15.18 9.33 -17.34
N PRO A 295 -15.35 8.07 -17.76
CA PRO A 295 -14.26 7.12 -17.79
C PRO A 295 -13.27 7.50 -18.88
N VAL A 296 -12.01 7.64 -18.50
CA VAL A 296 -10.89 7.91 -19.40
C VAL A 296 -9.94 6.72 -19.31
N TYR A 297 -9.64 6.11 -20.44
CA TYR A 297 -8.73 4.98 -20.53
C TYR A 297 -7.42 5.43 -21.18
N GLU A 298 -6.35 5.49 -20.39
CA GLU A 298 -4.99 5.67 -20.89
C GLU A 298 -4.43 4.28 -21.22
N VAL A 299 -4.14 4.01 -22.48
CA VAL A 299 -3.67 2.71 -22.96
C VAL A 299 -2.25 2.84 -23.48
N GLU A 300 -1.37 1.97 -23.01
CA GLU A 300 0.00 1.84 -23.51
C GLU A 300 0.26 0.37 -23.89
N TRP A 301 0.97 0.17 -25.01
CA TRP A 301 1.38 -1.18 -25.42
C TRP A 301 2.71 -1.15 -26.17
N LEU A 302 3.34 -2.32 -26.20
CA LEU A 302 4.60 -2.55 -26.88
C LEU A 302 4.37 -3.38 -28.14
N GLU A 303 4.93 -2.97 -29.26
CA GLU A 303 4.98 -3.73 -30.50
C GLU A 303 6.39 -3.71 -31.07
N THR A 304 6.80 -4.83 -31.65
CA THR A 304 8.10 -4.93 -32.32
C THR A 304 7.97 -4.48 -33.77
N ASP A 305 8.81 -3.55 -34.19
CA ASP A 305 8.88 -3.06 -35.57
C ASP A 305 9.54 -4.10 -36.48
N LYS A 306 9.54 -3.85 -37.79
CA LYS A 306 10.15 -4.72 -38.81
C LYS A 306 11.64 -4.97 -38.60
N ASP A 307 12.31 -4.02 -37.93
CA ASP A 307 13.74 -4.08 -37.61
C ASP A 307 14.00 -4.76 -36.26
N PHE A 308 13.03 -5.48 -35.71
CA PHE A 308 13.08 -6.15 -34.41
C PHE A 308 13.34 -5.19 -33.23
N VAL A 309 13.04 -3.90 -33.41
CA VAL A 309 13.11 -2.90 -32.36
C VAL A 309 11.75 -2.74 -31.71
N MET A 310 11.69 -2.97 -30.41
CA MET A 310 10.47 -2.79 -29.63
C MET A 310 10.09 -1.31 -29.52
N GLN A 311 8.87 -0.97 -29.85
CA GLN A 311 8.34 0.39 -29.84
C GLN A 311 7.16 0.47 -28.87
N ARG A 312 7.08 1.59 -28.15
CA ARG A 312 5.96 1.90 -27.28
C ARG A 312 4.95 2.79 -27.99
N TYR A 313 3.69 2.39 -27.93
CA TYR A 313 2.55 3.12 -28.46
C TYR A 313 1.65 3.55 -27.32
N SER A 314 1.01 4.70 -27.45
CA SER A 314 0.02 5.16 -26.47
C SER A 314 -1.18 5.80 -27.16
N SER A 315 -2.33 5.63 -26.51
CA SER A 315 -3.59 6.25 -26.90
C SER A 315 -4.44 6.53 -25.66
N VAL A 316 -5.35 7.47 -25.78
CA VAL A 316 -6.32 7.77 -24.72
C VAL A 316 -7.72 7.70 -25.33
N ARG A 317 -8.61 6.95 -24.69
CA ARG A 317 -10.04 6.91 -25.02
C ARG A 317 -10.81 7.61 -23.91
N ILE A 318 -11.62 8.61 -24.28
CA ILE A 318 -12.45 9.39 -23.37
C ILE A 318 -13.92 9.04 -23.62
N GLY A 319 -14.59 8.50 -22.63
CA GLY A 319 -15.94 7.98 -22.80
C GLY A 319 -16.03 6.86 -23.82
N GLY A 320 -16.93 6.98 -24.81
CA GLY A 320 -17.14 6.01 -25.88
C GLY A 320 -16.44 6.32 -27.19
N ASP A 321 -16.40 7.60 -27.59
CA ASP A 321 -16.18 8.00 -28.99
C ASP A 321 -15.01 8.95 -29.22
N ILE A 322 -14.39 9.48 -28.16
CA ILE A 322 -13.31 10.43 -28.28
C ILE A 322 -11.97 9.73 -28.09
N TYR A 323 -11.10 9.81 -29.11
CA TYR A 323 -9.79 9.17 -29.10
C TYR A 323 -8.68 10.19 -29.32
N ILE A 324 -7.68 10.17 -28.45
CA ILE A 324 -6.42 10.88 -28.59
C ILE A 324 -5.36 9.84 -28.94
N ILE A 325 -4.84 9.88 -30.15
CA ILE A 325 -3.85 8.93 -30.63
C ILE A 325 -2.49 9.59 -30.63
N ASN A 326 -1.68 9.27 -29.62
CA ASN A 326 -0.30 9.78 -29.53
C ASN A 326 0.65 9.01 -30.47
N GLY A 327 0.26 7.80 -30.86
CA GLY A 327 1.05 6.97 -31.76
C GLY A 327 2.33 6.43 -31.13
N LYS A 328 3.38 6.36 -31.93
CA LYS A 328 4.71 5.89 -31.50
C LYS A 328 5.37 6.92 -30.57
N ASP A 329 5.72 6.50 -29.37
CA ASP A 329 6.41 7.38 -28.42
C ASP A 329 7.87 7.58 -28.86
N LYS A 330 8.25 8.86 -29.02
CA LYS A 330 9.60 9.27 -29.41
C LYS A 330 10.55 9.33 -28.21
N ASN A 331 10.02 9.33 -27.00
CA ASN A 331 10.76 9.55 -25.77
C ASN A 331 11.03 8.26 -24.96
N VAL A 332 11.15 7.13 -25.65
CA VAL A 332 11.47 5.86 -24.99
C VAL A 332 12.92 5.91 -24.48
N VAL A 333 13.12 5.69 -23.17
CA VAL A 333 14.46 5.45 -22.63
C VAL A 333 14.85 4.04 -22.96
N ARG A 334 16.01 3.90 -23.55
CA ARG A 334 16.62 2.61 -23.87
C ARG A 334 17.94 2.51 -23.14
N SER A 335 18.20 1.35 -22.56
CA SER A 335 19.51 1.07 -21.99
C SER A 335 20.55 0.99 -23.10
N LYS A 336 21.78 1.41 -22.84
CA LYS A 336 22.89 1.22 -23.75
C LYS A 336 23.20 -0.25 -24.02
N ASP A 337 22.99 -1.10 -23.01
CA ASP A 337 23.22 -2.55 -23.10
C ASP A 337 22.17 -3.25 -23.96
N ASN A 338 20.94 -2.73 -24.03
CA ASN A 338 19.86 -3.27 -24.85
C ASN A 338 19.05 -2.17 -25.55
N PRO A 339 19.57 -1.61 -26.63
CA PRO A 339 18.95 -0.49 -27.34
C PRO A 339 17.66 -0.89 -28.07
N ASN A 340 17.40 -2.18 -28.24
CA ASN A 340 16.20 -2.67 -28.92
C ASN A 340 15.01 -2.85 -27.98
N TYR A 341 15.24 -2.84 -26.67
CA TYR A 341 14.20 -3.01 -25.67
C TYR A 341 13.53 -1.69 -25.32
N ALA A 342 12.21 -1.74 -25.13
CA ALA A 342 11.39 -0.64 -24.63
C ALA A 342 10.56 -1.12 -23.45
N SER A 343 10.37 -0.28 -22.44
CA SER A 343 9.50 -0.56 -21.31
C SER A 343 8.26 0.34 -21.33
N LEU A 344 7.22 -0.07 -20.61
CA LEU A 344 6.05 0.76 -20.34
C LEU A 344 6.41 1.96 -19.46
N THR A 345 5.57 3.00 -19.44
CA THR A 345 5.74 4.14 -18.52
C THR A 345 5.17 3.86 -17.14
N VAL A 346 4.23 2.93 -17.06
CA VAL A 346 3.71 2.41 -15.79
C VAL A 346 4.67 1.34 -15.29
N ASN A 347 5.17 1.55 -14.09
CA ASN A 347 6.07 0.63 -13.41
C ASN A 347 5.48 0.19 -12.07
N GLY A 348 6.10 -0.75 -11.45
CA GLY A 348 5.71 -1.31 -10.16
C GLY A 348 6.18 -2.75 -10.01
N VAL A 349 5.77 -3.34 -8.91
CA VAL A 349 6.11 -4.72 -8.58
C VAL A 349 4.85 -5.43 -8.12
N TYR A 350 4.72 -6.70 -8.39
CA TYR A 350 3.69 -7.52 -7.79
C TYR A 350 4.28 -8.66 -6.96
N PHE A 351 3.64 -8.89 -5.82
CA PHE A 351 4.05 -9.93 -4.90
C PHE A 351 3.31 -11.22 -5.21
N THR A 352 4.03 -12.23 -5.66
CA THR A 352 3.45 -13.50 -6.08
C THR A 352 4.25 -14.70 -5.55
N ASN A 353 3.53 -15.74 -5.18
CA ASN A 353 4.10 -17.04 -4.84
C ASN A 353 4.07 -17.97 -6.07
N ARG A 354 4.77 -17.65 -7.17
CA ARG A 354 4.92 -18.47 -8.38
C ARG A 354 3.63 -18.84 -9.15
N THR A 355 2.47 -18.83 -8.51
CA THR A 355 1.20 -19.28 -9.10
C THR A 355 0.47 -18.21 -9.93
N SER A 356 1.13 -17.13 -10.31
CA SER A 356 0.55 -15.98 -11.00
C SER A 356 -0.62 -15.26 -10.27
N LYS A 357 -0.97 -15.65 -9.07
CA LYS A 357 -1.91 -14.90 -8.24
C LYS A 357 -1.15 -13.92 -7.34
N PRO A 358 -1.60 -12.67 -7.21
CA PRO A 358 -1.00 -11.73 -6.26
C PRO A 358 -1.24 -12.23 -4.84
N TYR A 359 -0.28 -12.01 -3.97
CA TYR A 359 -0.42 -12.29 -2.55
C TYR A 359 -0.90 -11.05 -1.83
N SER A 360 -2.15 -11.05 -1.42
CA SER A 360 -2.75 -10.01 -0.57
C SER A 360 -2.71 -10.45 0.89
N LEU A 361 -2.02 -9.70 1.74
CA LEU A 361 -1.98 -9.97 3.18
C LEU A 361 -3.36 -9.76 3.80
N MET A 362 -4.11 -8.76 3.32
CA MET A 362 -5.47 -8.49 3.77
C MET A 362 -6.41 -9.65 3.48
N LEU A 363 -6.41 -10.16 2.24
CA LEU A 363 -7.26 -11.30 1.86
C LEU A 363 -6.85 -12.61 2.55
N ALA A 364 -5.56 -12.79 2.81
CA ALA A 364 -5.08 -13.96 3.57
C ALA A 364 -5.62 -14.00 5.01
N CYS A 365 -5.98 -12.84 5.57
CA CYS A 365 -6.52 -12.71 6.93
C CYS A 365 -8.03 -12.40 6.94
N ALA A 366 -8.71 -12.32 5.80
CA ALA A 366 -10.12 -11.92 5.72
C ALA A 366 -11.05 -12.85 6.52
N ASP A 367 -10.87 -14.17 6.36
CA ASP A 367 -11.67 -15.16 7.09
C ASP A 367 -11.43 -15.12 8.61
N LEU A 368 -10.22 -14.74 9.04
CA LEU A 368 -9.90 -14.56 10.45
C LEU A 368 -10.56 -13.29 10.99
N GLN A 369 -10.62 -12.24 10.19
CA GLN A 369 -11.32 -11.01 10.52
C GLN A 369 -12.83 -11.27 10.72
N ASP A 370 -13.44 -12.08 9.84
CA ASP A 370 -14.84 -12.45 9.93
C ASP A 370 -15.14 -13.26 11.21
N LYS A 371 -14.29 -14.24 11.52
CA LYS A 371 -14.38 -15.02 12.76
C LYS A 371 -14.22 -14.15 14.00
N TYR A 372 -13.27 -13.24 13.98
CA TYR A 372 -13.03 -12.31 15.08
C TYR A 372 -14.25 -11.46 15.39
N ASP A 373 -14.86 -10.84 14.38
CA ASP A 373 -16.01 -9.99 14.55
C ASP A 373 -17.24 -10.77 15.04
N LEU A 374 -17.43 -11.98 14.53
CA LEU A 374 -18.50 -12.86 14.95
C LEU A 374 -18.36 -13.27 16.43
N LEU A 375 -17.15 -13.58 16.87
CA LEU A 375 -16.86 -13.93 18.27
C LEU A 375 -17.09 -12.74 19.20
N ILE A 376 -16.69 -11.53 18.79
CA ILE A 376 -16.98 -10.29 19.54
C ILE A 376 -18.47 -10.09 19.66
N TYR A 377 -19.21 -10.23 18.57
CA TYR A 377 -20.66 -10.10 18.58
C TYR A 377 -21.31 -11.07 19.58
N TYR A 378 -20.96 -12.35 19.54
CA TYR A 378 -21.52 -13.33 20.47
C TYR A 378 -21.12 -13.06 21.92
N ARG A 379 -19.88 -12.63 22.18
CA ARG A 379 -19.45 -12.21 23.51
C ARG A 379 -20.31 -11.06 24.02
N ASP A 380 -20.51 -10.03 23.21
CA ASP A 380 -21.27 -8.85 23.59
C ASP A 380 -22.75 -9.17 23.80
N VAL A 381 -23.33 -10.07 23.00
CA VAL A 381 -24.69 -10.59 23.19
C VAL A 381 -24.80 -11.34 24.52
N LEU A 382 -23.83 -12.20 24.85
CA LEU A 382 -23.84 -12.92 26.14
C LEU A 382 -23.72 -11.95 27.31
N ILE A 383 -22.86 -10.94 27.21
CA ILE A 383 -22.73 -9.90 28.25
C ILE A 383 -24.02 -9.09 28.38
N ALA A 384 -24.64 -8.70 27.27
CA ALA A 384 -25.90 -7.94 27.28
C ALA A 384 -27.04 -8.73 27.90
N ASN A 385 -27.10 -10.03 27.64
CA ASN A 385 -28.15 -10.91 28.16
C ASN A 385 -27.89 -11.37 29.62
N SER A 386 -26.66 -11.30 30.09
CA SER A 386 -26.23 -11.80 31.41
C SER A 386 -26.82 -11.04 32.61
N GLY A 387 -27.51 -9.94 32.40
CA GLY A 387 -28.20 -9.18 33.46
C GLY A 387 -29.65 -9.58 33.68
N VAL A 388 -30.16 -10.47 32.85
CA VAL A 388 -31.59 -10.88 32.95
C VAL A 388 -31.66 -12.17 33.75
N LYS A 389 -31.95 -12.05 35.06
CA LYS A 389 -32.39 -13.22 35.83
C LYS A 389 -33.73 -13.67 35.28
N GLY A 390 -33.73 -14.71 34.47
CA GLY A 390 -34.93 -15.37 34.00
C GLY A 390 -35.61 -16.04 35.17
N GLN A 391 -36.87 -15.81 35.34
CA GLN A 391 -37.70 -16.58 36.27
C GLN A 391 -38.81 -17.20 35.46
N VAL A 392 -38.91 -18.50 35.54
CA VAL A 392 -40.12 -19.19 35.08
C VAL A 392 -41.17 -19.01 36.17
N MET A 393 -42.25 -18.35 35.85
CA MET A 393 -43.27 -18.00 36.80
C MET A 393 -44.64 -18.26 36.19
N ASP A 394 -45.52 -18.80 37.00
CA ASP A 394 -46.91 -18.91 36.61
C ASP A 394 -47.56 -17.51 36.54
N PHE A 395 -48.22 -17.21 35.45
CA PHE A 395 -48.92 -15.95 35.24
C PHE A 395 -50.02 -15.67 36.29
N SER A 396 -50.58 -16.70 36.91
CA SER A 396 -51.56 -16.59 37.99
C SER A 396 -50.99 -15.89 39.23
N LEU A 397 -49.66 -15.80 39.37
CA LEU A 397 -49.01 -15.18 40.53
C LEU A 397 -48.90 -13.64 40.42
N ILE A 398 -49.22 -13.04 39.28
CA ILE A 398 -49.27 -11.59 39.14
C ILE A 398 -50.55 -11.04 39.77
N PRO A 399 -50.48 -10.25 40.88
CA PRO A 399 -51.62 -9.78 41.56
C PRO A 399 -52.62 -9.02 40.68
N ALA A 400 -53.90 -9.38 40.75
CA ALA A 400 -54.96 -8.71 40.01
C ALA A 400 -55.10 -7.21 40.37
N ASN A 401 -54.69 -6.84 41.58
CA ASN A 401 -54.72 -5.46 42.10
C ASN A 401 -53.67 -4.51 41.51
N LEU A 402 -52.71 -4.99 40.71
CA LEU A 402 -51.68 -4.16 40.09
C LEU A 402 -52.19 -3.36 38.91
N GLY A 403 -53.35 -3.69 38.31
CA GLY A 403 -53.92 -2.94 37.18
C GLY A 403 -55.13 -3.59 36.60
N VAL A 404 -55.94 -2.82 35.86
CA VAL A 404 -57.20 -3.29 35.24
C VAL A 404 -56.90 -4.21 34.05
N ASN A 405 -55.88 -3.89 33.28
CA ASN A 405 -55.52 -4.63 32.07
C ASN A 405 -54.23 -5.44 32.27
N TRP A 406 -54.18 -6.62 31.62
CA TRP A 406 -53.02 -7.51 31.68
C TRP A 406 -51.68 -6.84 31.35
N PRO A 407 -51.53 -6.06 30.26
CA PRO A 407 -50.25 -5.38 29.94
C PRO A 407 -49.82 -4.40 31.05
N GLU A 408 -50.77 -3.74 31.70
CA GLU A 408 -50.49 -2.80 32.80
C GLU A 408 -49.98 -3.52 34.05
N ARG A 409 -50.59 -4.66 34.37
CA ARG A 409 -50.20 -5.52 35.50
C ARG A 409 -48.76 -6.01 35.31
N VAL A 410 -48.43 -6.54 34.11
CA VAL A 410 -47.09 -7.01 33.77
C VAL A 410 -46.08 -5.87 33.85
N LYS A 411 -46.40 -4.69 33.31
CA LYS A 411 -45.54 -3.52 33.34
C LYS A 411 -45.22 -3.04 34.76
N LYS A 412 -46.23 -2.95 35.62
CA LYS A 412 -46.07 -2.56 37.03
C LYS A 412 -45.30 -3.63 37.80
N TRP A 413 -45.60 -4.90 37.58
CA TRP A 413 -44.90 -6.01 38.22
C TRP A 413 -43.42 -6.02 37.84
N MET A 414 -43.09 -5.82 36.55
CA MET A 414 -41.69 -5.67 36.10
C MET A 414 -40.98 -4.46 36.71
N ALA A 415 -41.69 -3.35 36.93
CA ALA A 415 -41.13 -2.17 37.59
C ALA A 415 -40.78 -2.46 39.06
N TYR A 416 -41.65 -3.13 39.80
CA TYR A 416 -41.36 -3.55 41.18
C TYR A 416 -40.20 -4.54 41.25
N ARG A 417 -40.15 -5.49 40.31
CA ARG A 417 -39.05 -6.44 40.21
C ARG A 417 -37.71 -5.74 39.97
N LYS A 418 -37.65 -4.72 39.11
CA LYS A 418 -36.45 -3.91 38.90
C LYS A 418 -36.04 -3.17 40.17
N ALA A 419 -37.00 -2.82 41.03
CA ALA A 419 -36.73 -2.22 42.35
C ALA A 419 -36.36 -3.27 43.45
N GLY A 420 -36.22 -4.54 43.07
CA GLY A 420 -35.88 -5.62 44.01
C GLY A 420 -37.04 -6.11 44.89
N THR A 421 -38.26 -5.65 44.65
CA THR A 421 -39.44 -6.02 45.43
C THR A 421 -40.33 -6.97 44.62
N MET A 422 -40.63 -8.13 45.15
CA MET A 422 -41.53 -9.09 44.54
C MET A 422 -42.89 -9.07 45.29
N MET A 423 -43.97 -8.68 44.62
CA MET A 423 -45.29 -8.70 45.16
C MET A 423 -45.99 -10.00 44.77
N ILE A 424 -46.52 -10.69 45.72
CA ILE A 424 -47.21 -11.96 45.57
C ILE A 424 -48.59 -11.81 46.22
N ASP A 425 -49.65 -12.28 45.56
CA ASP A 425 -50.97 -12.33 46.12
C ASP A 425 -51.17 -13.65 46.89
N THR A 426 -51.36 -13.55 48.18
CA THR A 426 -51.57 -14.69 49.07
C THR A 426 -53.06 -14.87 49.45
N THR A 427 -53.96 -14.13 48.78
CA THR A 427 -55.41 -14.23 49.01
C THR A 427 -55.99 -15.54 48.46
N GLN A 428 -57.16 -15.92 48.91
CA GLN A 428 -57.82 -17.20 48.53
C GLN A 428 -58.09 -17.32 47.02
N GLU A 429 -58.21 -16.19 46.31
CA GLU A 429 -58.43 -16.16 44.86
C GLU A 429 -57.13 -16.41 44.05
N GLY A 430 -56.00 -16.23 44.65
CA GLY A 430 -54.66 -16.52 44.04
C GLY A 430 -54.08 -17.87 44.49
N ARG A 431 -54.73 -18.59 45.34
CA ARG A 431 -54.30 -19.92 45.79
C ARG A 431 -55.05 -21.01 45.04
N ASN A 432 -54.35 -21.77 44.24
CA ASN A 432 -54.88 -23.12 43.93
C ASN A 432 -54.96 -23.93 45.24
N GLU A 433 -55.98 -24.77 45.35
CA GLU A 433 -56.40 -25.51 46.57
C GLU A 433 -55.32 -26.43 47.20
N GLN A 434 -54.11 -26.43 46.68
CA GLN A 434 -52.98 -27.26 47.13
C GLN A 434 -51.87 -26.45 47.84
N GLY A 435 -52.23 -25.99 49.02
CA GLY A 435 -51.27 -25.72 50.11
C GLY A 435 -49.99 -24.93 49.90
N ALA A 436 -49.65 -24.17 50.94
CA ALA A 436 -48.47 -23.30 51.05
C ALA A 436 -47.05 -23.98 50.82
N GLY A 437 -47.04 -25.31 50.60
CA GLY A 437 -45.83 -26.08 50.34
C GLY A 437 -45.33 -26.04 48.90
N GLN A 438 -46.18 -25.58 47.97
CA GLN A 438 -45.81 -25.54 46.55
C GLN A 438 -45.11 -24.21 46.13
N PHE A 439 -45.04 -23.25 47.02
CA PHE A 439 -44.40 -21.94 46.71
C PHE A 439 -42.95 -22.06 46.26
N ASN A 440 -42.20 -23.00 46.83
CA ASN A 440 -40.79 -23.21 46.45
C ASN A 440 -40.62 -23.95 45.11
N THR A 441 -41.66 -24.67 44.63
CA THR A 441 -41.61 -25.39 43.36
C THR A 441 -42.16 -24.56 42.21
N MET A 442 -42.94 -23.51 42.47
CA MET A 442 -43.49 -22.59 41.45
C MET A 442 -42.47 -21.49 41.03
N PHE A 443 -41.45 -21.30 41.82
CA PHE A 443 -40.34 -20.42 41.51
C PHE A 443 -39.07 -21.25 41.23
N SER A 444 -38.92 -21.76 40.05
CA SER A 444 -37.59 -22.19 39.63
C SER A 444 -36.83 -20.92 39.17
N GLY A 445 -35.93 -20.49 40.03
CA GLY A 445 -34.97 -19.47 39.64
C GLY A 445 -34.09 -20.03 38.52
N TYR A 446 -34.29 -19.56 37.32
CA TYR A 446 -33.29 -19.72 36.30
C TYR A 446 -32.22 -18.66 36.60
N ASP A 447 -31.21 -19.09 37.34
CA ASP A 447 -30.06 -18.26 37.62
C ASP A 447 -29.18 -18.25 36.38
N ASP A 448 -29.48 -17.35 35.47
CA ASP A 448 -28.55 -17.00 34.37
C ASP A 448 -27.49 -16.03 34.93
N THR A 449 -26.83 -16.49 36.00
CA THR A 449 -25.58 -15.85 36.40
C THR A 449 -24.66 -15.88 35.21
N LEU A 450 -24.11 -14.71 34.88
CA LEU A 450 -23.12 -14.47 33.82
C LEU A 450 -22.50 -15.79 33.38
N PRO A 451 -22.66 -16.25 32.15
CA PRO A 451 -22.04 -17.49 31.71
C PRO A 451 -20.55 -17.31 31.58
N ALA A 452 -19.88 -17.10 32.76
CA ALA A 452 -18.46 -16.78 32.85
C ALA A 452 -17.62 -17.78 32.08
N GLN A 453 -18.00 -19.05 32.11
CA GLN A 453 -17.30 -20.10 31.35
C GLN A 453 -17.46 -19.92 29.83
N ALA A 454 -18.68 -19.57 29.36
CA ALA A 454 -18.92 -19.33 27.94
C ALA A 454 -18.16 -18.06 27.45
N ILE A 455 -18.23 -16.99 28.25
CA ILE A 455 -17.48 -15.74 27.93
C ILE A 455 -15.96 -16.02 27.91
N GLN A 456 -15.46 -16.79 28.88
CA GLN A 456 -14.05 -17.18 28.92
C GLN A 456 -13.66 -18.05 27.72
N ALA A 457 -14.50 -18.99 27.31
CA ALA A 457 -14.27 -19.81 26.12
C ALA A 457 -14.22 -18.98 24.85
N ILE A 458 -15.14 -18.01 24.69
CA ILE A 458 -15.14 -17.09 23.56
C ILE A 458 -13.88 -16.19 23.59
N GLN A 459 -13.48 -15.71 24.78
CA GLN A 459 -12.26 -14.90 24.89
C GLN A 459 -11.02 -15.70 24.48
N LEU A 460 -10.89 -16.96 24.89
CA LEU A 460 -9.82 -17.85 24.44
C LEU A 460 -9.84 -18.08 22.92
N ALA A 461 -11.03 -18.18 22.33
CA ALA A 461 -11.18 -18.27 20.87
C ALA A 461 -10.74 -16.97 20.17
N ILE A 462 -11.09 -15.79 20.70
CA ILE A 462 -10.64 -14.48 20.22
C ILE A 462 -9.11 -14.41 20.28
N ASP A 463 -8.50 -14.73 21.42
CA ASP A 463 -7.05 -14.72 21.61
C ASP A 463 -6.35 -15.68 20.63
N SER A 464 -6.95 -16.84 20.34
CA SER A 464 -6.45 -17.79 19.34
C SER A 464 -6.49 -17.23 17.92
N VAL A 465 -7.56 -16.52 17.55
CA VAL A 465 -7.67 -15.86 16.23
C VAL A 465 -6.64 -14.74 16.10
N GLU A 466 -6.45 -13.92 17.14
CA GLU A 466 -5.41 -12.88 17.17
C GLU A 466 -4.00 -13.49 17.04
N ALA A 467 -3.71 -14.58 17.75
CA ALA A 467 -2.44 -15.27 17.67
C ALA A 467 -2.19 -15.86 16.26
N THR A 468 -3.23 -16.44 15.64
CA THR A 468 -3.13 -16.95 14.26
C THR A 468 -2.88 -15.83 13.27
N THR A 469 -3.61 -14.71 13.41
CA THR A 469 -3.40 -13.52 12.57
C THR A 469 -1.98 -12.97 12.74
N SER A 470 -1.48 -12.91 13.97
CA SER A 470 -0.10 -12.50 14.26
C SER A 470 0.93 -13.41 13.60
N SER A 471 0.69 -14.73 13.57
CA SER A 471 1.60 -15.68 12.91
C SER A 471 1.62 -15.53 11.38
N ILE A 472 0.49 -15.17 10.75
CA ILE A 472 0.41 -14.92 9.30
C ILE A 472 1.05 -13.60 8.93
N THR A 473 0.74 -12.54 9.68
CA THR A 473 1.22 -11.18 9.39
C THR A 473 2.66 -10.94 9.85
N GLY A 474 3.17 -11.77 10.76
CA GLY A 474 4.46 -11.56 11.42
C GLY A 474 4.45 -10.42 12.44
N VAL A 475 3.29 -9.85 12.78
CA VAL A 475 3.17 -8.75 13.73
C VAL A 475 2.65 -9.31 15.05
N PHE A 476 3.56 -9.68 15.93
CA PHE A 476 3.23 -10.21 17.24
C PHE A 476 2.98 -9.09 18.25
N ARG A 477 2.40 -9.46 19.39
CA ARG A 477 2.03 -8.54 20.46
C ARG A 477 3.21 -7.73 20.98
N GLU A 478 4.40 -8.31 21.03
CA GLU A 478 5.64 -7.67 21.46
C GLU A 478 6.04 -6.49 20.56
N ARG A 479 5.78 -6.59 19.24
CA ARG A 479 5.98 -5.48 18.29
C ARG A 479 4.95 -4.35 18.44
N LEU A 480 3.78 -4.65 18.99
CA LEU A 480 2.69 -3.70 19.21
C LEU A 480 2.72 -3.07 20.63
N ASN A 481 3.87 -3.05 21.31
CA ASN A 481 4.04 -2.57 22.69
C ASN A 481 3.28 -3.41 23.76
N GLY A 482 3.01 -4.66 23.49
CA GLY A 482 2.36 -5.59 24.41
C GLY A 482 3.31 -6.25 25.43
N ILE A 483 4.37 -5.56 25.86
CA ILE A 483 5.35 -6.09 26.82
C ILE A 483 4.70 -6.24 28.19
N GLN A 484 4.69 -7.45 28.74
CA GLN A 484 4.28 -7.70 30.10
C GLN A 484 5.48 -7.53 31.05
N GLN A 485 5.25 -6.98 32.24
CA GLN A 485 6.31 -6.76 33.25
C GLN A 485 7.08 -8.02 33.67
N ARG A 486 6.55 -9.21 33.34
CA ARG A 486 7.15 -10.51 33.69
C ARG A 486 7.95 -11.16 32.57
N ASP A 487 7.97 -10.57 31.37
CA ASP A 487 8.66 -11.17 30.23
C ASP A 487 10.16 -10.93 30.35
N ALA A 488 10.95 -11.99 30.23
CA ALA A 488 12.41 -11.87 30.22
C ALA A 488 12.83 -11.14 28.94
N VAL A 489 13.70 -10.14 29.06
CA VAL A 489 14.21 -9.30 27.95
C VAL A 489 14.71 -10.16 26.78
N THR A 490 15.37 -11.28 27.07
CA THR A 490 15.89 -12.22 26.05
C THR A 490 14.78 -12.86 25.24
N ASN A 491 13.65 -13.24 25.87
CA ASN A 491 12.50 -13.84 25.16
C ASN A 491 11.82 -12.83 24.26
N ILE A 492 11.71 -11.57 24.72
CA ILE A 492 11.16 -10.47 23.92
C ILE A 492 12.04 -10.22 22.68
N GLN A 493 13.36 -10.14 22.86
CA GLN A 493 14.29 -9.94 21.75
C GLN A 493 14.24 -11.09 20.73
N GLN A 494 14.17 -12.34 21.19
CA GLN A 494 14.01 -13.50 20.32
C GLN A 494 12.65 -13.49 19.59
N GLY A 495 11.56 -13.14 20.28
CA GLY A 495 10.23 -13.01 19.70
C GLY A 495 10.19 -11.94 18.60
N VAL A 496 10.78 -10.79 18.85
CA VAL A 496 10.90 -9.69 17.88
C VAL A 496 11.76 -10.13 16.69
N ALA A 497 12.92 -10.77 16.92
CA ALA A 497 13.80 -11.25 15.85
C ALA A 497 13.10 -12.29 14.95
N ASN A 498 12.40 -13.26 15.54
CA ASN A 498 11.63 -14.25 14.78
C ASN A 498 10.50 -13.63 13.98
N SER A 499 9.85 -12.63 14.53
CA SER A 499 8.82 -11.84 13.86
C SER A 499 9.33 -11.14 12.59
N PHE A 500 10.55 -10.58 12.63
CA PHE A 500 11.17 -9.96 11.46
C PHE A 500 11.46 -10.96 10.32
N ILE A 501 11.71 -12.23 10.63
CA ILE A 501 11.92 -13.26 9.61
C ILE A 501 10.68 -13.43 8.72
N ILE A 502 9.49 -13.36 9.31
CA ILE A 502 8.22 -13.52 8.58
C ILE A 502 7.94 -12.30 7.68
N THR A 503 8.25 -11.09 8.17
CA THR A 503 7.98 -9.84 7.43
C THR A 503 9.07 -9.46 6.44
N LYS A 504 10.26 -10.09 6.53
CA LYS A 504 11.40 -9.82 5.65
C LYS A 504 11.08 -9.91 4.15
N PRO A 505 10.35 -10.91 3.64
CA PRO A 505 9.98 -10.97 2.22
C PRO A 505 9.13 -9.77 1.76
N ILE A 506 8.25 -9.27 2.62
CA ILE A 506 7.42 -8.08 2.33
C ILE A 506 8.30 -6.84 2.19
N TYR A 507 9.23 -6.64 3.12
CA TYR A 507 10.16 -5.51 3.07
C TYR A 507 11.12 -5.60 1.90
N GLN A 508 11.59 -6.80 1.56
CA GLN A 508 12.40 -7.01 0.36
C GLN A 508 11.65 -6.63 -0.93
N GLN A 509 10.35 -6.97 -1.03
CA GLN A 509 9.54 -6.52 -2.16
C GLN A 509 9.39 -5.00 -2.19
N MET A 510 9.21 -4.36 -1.03
CA MET A 510 9.13 -2.90 -0.97
C MET A 510 10.45 -2.22 -1.27
N ASP A 511 11.58 -2.82 -0.91
CA ASP A 511 12.91 -2.35 -1.31
C ASP A 511 13.07 -2.37 -2.84
N LEU A 512 12.59 -3.44 -3.52
CA LEU A 512 12.54 -3.48 -4.99
C LEU A 512 11.67 -2.37 -5.56
N VAL A 513 10.48 -2.12 -4.99
CA VAL A 513 9.63 -0.99 -5.41
C VAL A 513 10.37 0.32 -5.25
N SER A 514 11.05 0.53 -4.13
CA SER A 514 11.81 1.74 -3.85
C SER A 514 12.96 1.93 -4.84
N CYS A 515 13.68 0.85 -5.18
CA CYS A 515 14.72 0.86 -6.23
C CYS A 515 14.14 1.29 -7.58
N GLU A 516 13.01 0.71 -7.99
CA GLU A 516 12.35 1.04 -9.26
C GLU A 516 11.85 2.49 -9.30
N VAL A 517 11.24 2.98 -8.21
CA VAL A 517 10.80 4.39 -8.11
C VAL A 517 11.97 5.34 -8.26
N ILE A 518 13.08 5.09 -7.55
CA ILE A 518 14.26 5.95 -7.59
C ILE A 518 14.94 5.88 -8.96
N SER A 519 15.00 4.69 -9.58
CA SER A 519 15.53 4.49 -10.93
C SER A 519 14.74 5.29 -11.97
N ASP A 520 13.42 5.21 -11.93
CA ASP A 520 12.56 5.96 -12.84
C ASP A 520 12.64 7.47 -12.59
N CYS A 521 12.76 7.90 -11.32
CA CYS A 521 13.01 9.29 -10.99
C CYS A 521 14.35 9.78 -11.59
N LEU A 522 15.41 8.99 -11.49
CA LEU A 522 16.72 9.32 -12.07
C LEU A 522 16.65 9.38 -13.60
N ASN A 523 15.97 8.42 -14.23
CA ASN A 523 15.77 8.41 -15.67
C ASN A 523 14.92 9.61 -16.15
N GLN A 524 13.91 9.99 -15.39
CA GLN A 524 13.12 11.19 -15.68
C GLN A 524 13.93 12.47 -15.43
N ALA A 525 14.82 12.48 -14.43
CA ALA A 525 15.72 13.59 -14.14
C ALA A 525 16.64 13.90 -15.32
N LYS A 526 17.19 12.86 -15.96
CA LYS A 526 18.02 13.01 -17.18
C LYS A 526 17.27 13.69 -18.33
N ARG A 527 15.96 13.51 -18.40
CA ARG A 527 15.11 14.13 -19.44
C ARG A 527 14.70 15.55 -19.09
N THR A 528 14.31 15.78 -17.84
CA THR A 528 13.84 17.08 -17.37
C THR A 528 15.00 18.07 -17.30
N TRP A 529 16.17 17.64 -16.81
CA TRP A 529 17.33 18.51 -16.60
C TRP A 529 18.46 18.26 -17.61
N LYS A 530 18.12 18.22 -18.89
CA LYS A 530 19.09 18.03 -20.00
C LYS A 530 20.23 19.03 -20.03
N LYS A 531 20.05 20.23 -19.48
CA LYS A 531 21.05 21.30 -19.42
C LYS A 531 21.88 21.27 -18.14
N GLY A 532 21.69 20.25 -17.30
CA GLY A 532 22.25 20.19 -15.97
C GLY A 532 21.32 20.74 -14.90
N LEU A 533 21.62 20.44 -13.64
CA LEU A 533 20.86 20.86 -12.47
C LEU A 533 21.81 21.50 -11.46
N THR A 534 21.51 22.72 -11.04
CA THR A 534 22.09 23.32 -9.83
C THR A 534 21.02 23.36 -8.77
N GLY A 535 21.26 22.74 -7.63
CA GLY A 535 20.31 22.63 -6.54
C GLY A 535 20.97 22.82 -5.18
N ILE A 536 20.14 22.91 -4.16
CA ILE A 536 20.53 23.02 -2.76
C ILE A 536 20.04 21.77 -2.03
N LEU A 537 20.95 21.06 -1.38
CA LEU A 537 20.65 19.95 -0.48
C LEU A 537 20.69 20.45 0.95
N VAL A 538 19.68 20.08 1.72
CA VAL A 538 19.65 20.30 3.17
C VAL A 538 20.29 19.08 3.82
N LEU A 539 21.40 19.30 4.49
CA LEU A 539 22.08 18.30 5.31
C LEU A 539 21.59 18.41 6.75
N GLY A 540 21.94 17.43 7.59
CA GLY A 540 21.66 17.52 9.03
C GLY A 540 22.19 18.84 9.62
N ASP A 541 21.64 19.28 10.76
CA ASP A 541 22.02 20.50 11.47
C ASP A 541 21.89 21.81 10.69
N HIS A 542 20.89 21.92 9.80
CA HIS A 542 20.59 23.10 8.99
C HIS A 542 21.72 23.51 8.00
N GLN A 543 22.69 22.65 7.78
CA GLN A 543 23.70 22.90 6.76
C GLN A 543 23.12 22.75 5.36
N GLN A 544 23.51 23.65 4.46
CA GLN A 544 23.10 23.62 3.06
C GLN A 544 24.31 23.35 2.19
N LYS A 545 24.18 22.39 1.27
CA LYS A 545 25.20 22.09 0.26
C LYS A 545 24.65 22.46 -1.11
N ILE A 546 25.31 23.42 -1.77
CA ILE A 546 25.04 23.70 -3.17
C ILE A 546 25.75 22.63 -4.00
N PHE A 547 25.05 22.02 -4.94
CA PHE A 547 25.62 21.07 -5.88
C PHE A 547 25.26 21.45 -7.32
N THR A 548 26.09 21.05 -8.24
CA THR A 548 25.84 21.16 -9.68
C THR A 548 26.08 19.80 -10.32
N ALA A 549 25.05 19.26 -10.97
CA ALA A 549 25.16 18.06 -11.81
C ALA A 549 25.31 18.54 -13.26
N LEU A 550 26.49 18.32 -13.84
CA LEU A 550 26.73 18.66 -15.23
C LEU A 550 26.09 17.64 -16.18
N PRO A 551 25.61 18.03 -17.36
CA PRO A 551 25.01 17.10 -18.32
C PRO A 551 25.95 15.94 -18.70
N GLU A 552 27.22 16.23 -18.84
CA GLU A 552 28.27 15.27 -19.22
C GLU A 552 28.47 14.17 -18.17
N ASP A 553 28.31 14.51 -16.88
CA ASP A 553 28.51 13.59 -15.77
C ASP A 553 27.25 12.80 -15.42
N PHE A 554 26.08 13.18 -15.93
CA PHE A 554 24.83 12.66 -15.44
C PHE A 554 23.92 12.09 -16.55
N THR A 555 23.75 12.78 -17.69
CA THR A 555 22.71 12.48 -18.68
C THR A 555 22.99 11.20 -19.46
N PHE A 556 24.24 10.90 -19.76
CA PHE A 556 24.65 9.82 -20.66
C PHE A 556 25.05 8.51 -19.95
N THR A 557 25.03 8.48 -18.63
CA THR A 557 25.46 7.33 -17.83
C THR A 557 24.26 6.48 -17.44
N ASP A 558 24.35 5.16 -17.58
CA ASP A 558 23.36 4.23 -17.04
C ASP A 558 23.77 3.83 -15.62
N TYR A 559 22.78 3.93 -14.72
CA TYR A 559 22.98 3.68 -13.29
C TYR A 559 22.20 2.46 -12.83
N ASP A 560 22.76 1.76 -11.88
CA ASP A 560 22.06 0.78 -11.05
C ASP A 560 21.85 1.37 -9.64
N ILE A 561 20.71 1.09 -9.04
CA ILE A 561 20.32 1.65 -7.76
C ILE A 561 20.08 0.51 -6.78
N HIS A 562 20.80 0.57 -5.69
CA HIS A 562 20.65 -0.35 -4.57
C HIS A 562 20.10 0.42 -3.36
N VAL A 563 18.98 -0.01 -2.84
CA VAL A 563 18.46 0.50 -1.57
C VAL A 563 18.95 -0.41 -0.45
N VAL A 564 19.70 0.16 0.47
CA VAL A 564 20.08 -0.54 1.69
C VAL A 564 19.04 -0.17 2.75
N SER A 565 18.13 -1.08 3.03
CA SER A 565 17.23 -0.90 4.16
C SER A 565 17.96 -1.23 5.46
N SER A 566 17.68 -0.48 6.52
CA SER A 566 18.29 -0.72 7.82
C SER A 566 17.90 -2.08 8.43
N THR A 567 16.87 -2.74 7.89
CA THR A 567 16.52 -4.13 8.22
C THR A 567 17.59 -5.14 7.81
N GLN A 568 18.52 -4.77 6.93
CA GLN A 568 19.69 -5.59 6.58
C GLN A 568 20.89 -5.32 7.52
N ILE A 569 20.83 -4.27 8.32
CA ILE A 569 21.92 -3.85 9.22
C ILE A 569 21.72 -4.39 10.65
N MET A 570 20.51 -4.84 10.99
CA MET A 570 20.21 -5.55 12.22
C MET A 570 20.33 -7.06 12.03
#